data_36ef06a0b61d46ab233cec6533036ee4
#
_entry.id   36ef06a0b61d46ab233cec6533036ee4
#
_cell.length_a   1.000
_cell.length_b   1.000
_cell.length_c   1.000
_cell.angle_alpha   90.00
_cell.angle_beta   90.00
_cell.angle_gamma   90.00
#
_symmetry.space_group_name_H-M   'P 1'
#
loop_
_entity.id
_entity.type
_entity.pdbx_description
1 polymer ?
#
loop_
_entity_poly.entity_id
_entity_poly.type
_entity_poly.pdbx_seq_one_letter_code
_entity_poly.pdbx_strand_id
1 'polypeptide(L)'
;MARTSVSWSAGDERRARLEAELRRILPELPRLAVTKAILFGSLTSGNVGPTSDLDLILVAQSEERFTRRLERFYSALNPSIALDLFVYTPEEFRAMAEGNPFVRAAIGRGKVVYEA
;
A
#
# COMPACT_ATOMS: atom_id res chain seq x y z
N MET A 1 -9.26 14.07 -40.60
CA MET A 1 -8.23 13.73 -39.74
C MET A 1 -8.61 12.57 -38.89
N ALA A 2 -7.86 11.62 -39.03
CA ALA A 2 -8.06 10.51 -38.16
C ALA A 2 -7.59 10.89 -36.80
N ARG A 3 -8.46 10.92 -35.93
CA ARG A 3 -8.13 11.09 -34.59
C ARG A 3 -7.91 9.74 -33.98
N THR A 4 -6.72 9.50 -33.66
CA THR A 4 -6.46 8.37 -32.84
C THR A 4 -7.05 8.68 -31.49
N SER A 5 -8.14 8.12 -31.21
CA SER A 5 -8.68 8.21 -29.91
C SER A 5 -7.94 7.26 -29.04
N VAL A 6 -7.06 7.78 -28.28
CA VAL A 6 -6.62 7.05 -27.10
C VAL A 6 -7.59 7.39 -26.01
N SER A 7 -8.55 6.54 -25.83
CA SER A 7 -9.45 6.65 -24.71
C SER A 7 -8.78 6.04 -23.51
N TRP A 8 -8.36 6.84 -22.61
CA TRP A 8 -7.92 6.36 -21.32
C TRP A 8 -9.15 6.03 -20.48
N SER A 9 -9.25 4.79 -20.04
CA SER A 9 -10.31 4.42 -19.12
C SER A 9 -10.08 5.09 -17.78
N ALA A 10 -11.13 5.25 -17.00
CA ALA A 10 -11.02 5.78 -15.64
C ALA A 10 -10.11 4.90 -14.77
N GLY A 11 -10.05 3.60 -15.08
CA GLY A 11 -9.12 2.68 -14.40
C GLY A 11 -7.67 2.96 -14.73
N ASP A 12 -7.36 3.34 -15.97
CA ASP A 12 -5.98 3.68 -16.37
C ASP A 12 -5.52 4.97 -15.69
N GLU A 13 -6.38 5.97 -15.61
CA GLU A 13 -6.09 7.20 -14.89
C GLU A 13 -5.89 6.94 -13.41
N ARG A 14 -6.74 6.11 -12.83
CA ARG A 14 -6.64 5.75 -11.42
C ARG A 14 -5.34 5.01 -11.14
N ARG A 15 -4.96 4.07 -12.01
CA ARG A 15 -3.69 3.34 -11.89
C ARG A 15 -2.51 4.31 -11.86
N ALA A 16 -2.47 5.27 -12.76
CA ALA A 16 -1.39 6.24 -12.81
C ALA A 16 -1.29 7.05 -11.51
N ARG A 17 -2.43 7.43 -10.95
CA ARG A 17 -2.48 8.16 -9.68
C ARG A 17 -2.03 7.31 -8.51
N LEU A 18 -2.45 6.04 -8.47
CA LEU A 18 -2.01 5.11 -7.42
C LEU A 18 -0.50 4.87 -7.48
N GLU A 19 0.03 4.67 -8.66
CA GLU A 19 1.46 4.49 -8.87
C GLU A 19 2.27 5.73 -8.48
N ALA A 20 1.76 6.91 -8.81
CA ALA A 20 2.41 8.17 -8.43
C ALA A 20 2.43 8.34 -6.91
N GLU A 21 1.32 8.01 -6.25
CA GLU A 21 1.24 8.11 -4.79
C GLU A 21 2.18 7.11 -4.12
N LEU A 22 2.27 5.90 -4.65
CA LEU A 22 3.20 4.91 -4.14
C LEU A 22 4.64 5.42 -4.23
N ARG A 23 5.02 5.98 -5.38
CA ARG A 23 6.36 6.56 -5.57
C ARG A 23 6.64 7.70 -4.59
N ARG A 24 5.62 8.47 -4.24
CA ARG A 24 5.75 9.55 -3.27
C ARG A 24 5.96 9.04 -1.85
N ILE A 25 5.26 7.96 -1.51
CA ILE A 25 5.28 7.36 -0.16
C ILE A 25 6.59 6.62 0.13
N LEU A 26 7.10 5.86 -0.84
CA LEU A 26 8.24 4.98 -0.60
C LEU A 26 9.46 5.65 0.05
N PRO A 27 9.89 6.85 -0.38
CA PRO A 27 11.04 7.50 0.25
C PRO A 27 10.82 7.93 1.70
N GLU A 28 9.57 8.01 2.14
CA GLU A 28 9.24 8.40 3.50
C GLU A 28 9.33 7.24 4.49
N LEU A 29 9.28 6.01 4.00
CA LEU A 29 9.21 4.83 4.85
C LEU A 29 10.41 4.64 5.78
N PRO A 30 11.65 4.88 5.35
CA PRO A 30 12.79 4.75 6.27
C PRO A 30 12.70 5.65 7.49
N ARG A 31 12.12 6.85 7.34
CA ARG A 31 11.96 7.80 8.43
C ARG A 31 10.96 7.34 9.47
N LEU A 32 10.08 6.42 9.09
CA LEU A 32 9.05 5.88 9.95
C LEU A 32 9.44 4.52 10.55
N ALA A 33 10.72 4.15 10.45
CA ALA A 33 11.26 2.87 10.91
C ALA A 33 10.60 1.67 10.23
N VAL A 34 10.13 1.85 8.99
CA VAL A 34 9.58 0.76 8.20
C VAL A 34 10.73 -0.09 7.67
N THR A 35 10.61 -1.40 7.84
CA THR A 35 11.59 -2.36 7.34
C THR A 35 11.09 -3.13 6.12
N LYS A 36 9.78 -3.15 5.89
CA LYS A 36 9.21 -3.86 4.76
C LYS A 36 7.87 -3.22 4.38
N ALA A 37 7.61 -3.12 3.08
CA ALA A 37 6.32 -2.69 2.57
C ALA A 37 5.85 -3.65 1.49
N ILE A 38 4.62 -4.10 1.61
CA ILE A 38 4.00 -5.04 0.67
C ILE A 38 2.79 -4.35 0.04
N LEU A 39 2.84 -4.21 -1.27
CA LEU A 39 1.71 -3.72 -2.05
C LEU A 39 0.79 -4.89 -2.36
N PHE A 40 -0.51 -4.73 -2.16
CA PHE A 40 -1.49 -5.74 -2.51
C PHE A 40 -2.73 -5.08 -3.12
N GLY A 41 -3.76 -5.87 -3.41
CA GLY A 41 -5.01 -5.36 -3.92
C GLY A 41 -4.99 -5.07 -5.42
N SER A 42 -5.81 -4.11 -5.85
CA SER A 42 -6.09 -3.89 -7.27
C SER A 42 -4.87 -3.50 -8.09
N LEU A 43 -3.94 -2.76 -7.51
CA LEU A 43 -2.75 -2.32 -8.26
C LEU A 43 -1.83 -3.50 -8.61
N THR A 44 -1.79 -4.54 -7.78
CA THR A 44 -1.01 -5.75 -8.08
C THR A 44 -1.77 -6.72 -8.96
N SER A 45 -3.09 -6.82 -8.79
CA SER A 45 -3.90 -7.76 -9.56
C SER A 45 -4.20 -7.28 -10.98
N GLY A 46 -4.01 -6.01 -11.26
CA GLY A 46 -4.33 -5.43 -12.56
C GLY A 46 -5.79 -5.00 -12.71
N ASN A 47 -6.60 -5.16 -11.68
CA ASN A 47 -8.03 -4.86 -11.73
C ASN A 47 -8.34 -3.48 -11.14
N VAL A 48 -7.61 -2.45 -11.58
CA VAL A 48 -7.80 -1.09 -11.09
C VAL A 48 -9.05 -0.50 -11.71
N GLY A 49 -9.99 -0.11 -10.85
CA GLY A 49 -11.18 0.62 -11.23
C GLY A 49 -11.12 2.08 -10.82
N PRO A 50 -12.16 2.86 -11.13
CA PRO A 50 -12.18 4.32 -10.85
C PRO A 50 -12.08 4.67 -9.37
N THR A 51 -12.46 3.76 -8.49
CA THR A 51 -12.47 3.97 -7.04
C THR A 51 -11.50 3.08 -6.28
N SER A 52 -10.58 2.42 -6.98
CA SER A 52 -9.58 1.56 -6.34
C SER A 52 -8.70 2.37 -5.41
N ASP A 53 -8.33 1.75 -4.29
CA ASP A 53 -7.46 2.35 -3.27
C ASP A 53 -6.05 1.81 -3.41
N LEU A 54 -5.12 2.49 -2.77
CA LEU A 54 -3.76 1.99 -2.61
C LEU A 54 -3.72 1.15 -1.33
N ASP A 55 -3.32 -0.11 -1.44
CA ASP A 55 -3.34 -1.06 -0.33
C ASP A 55 -1.92 -1.46 0.05
N LEU A 56 -1.52 -1.15 1.27
CA LEU A 56 -0.17 -1.44 1.77
C LEU A 56 -0.18 -2.10 3.12
N ILE A 57 0.66 -3.13 3.27
CA ILE A 57 1.05 -3.65 4.57
C ILE A 57 2.47 -3.14 4.82
N LEU A 58 2.65 -2.47 5.95
CA LEU A 58 3.96 -2.00 6.39
C LEU A 58 4.38 -2.77 7.64
N VAL A 59 5.66 -3.10 7.70
CA VAL A 59 6.26 -3.67 8.92
C VAL A 59 7.19 -2.61 9.48
N ALA A 60 6.95 -2.21 10.72
CA ALA A 60 7.71 -1.14 11.35
C ALA A 60 7.91 -1.43 12.83
N GLN A 61 9.09 -1.09 13.33
CA GLN A 61 9.34 -1.13 14.77
C GLN A 61 8.51 -0.06 15.46
N SER A 62 7.77 -0.44 16.49
CA SER A 62 6.96 0.49 17.24
C SER A 62 6.57 -0.11 18.58
N GLU A 63 6.48 0.72 19.61
CA GLU A 63 5.92 0.34 20.91
C GLU A 63 4.50 0.84 21.07
N GLU A 64 3.99 1.53 20.08
CA GLU A 64 2.63 2.06 20.10
C GLU A 64 1.62 0.95 19.86
N ARG A 65 0.41 1.14 20.39
CA ARG A 65 -0.71 0.27 20.06
C ARG A 65 -1.06 0.42 18.58
N PHE A 66 -1.66 -0.61 18.03
CA PHE A 66 -1.98 -0.67 16.60
C PHE A 66 -2.71 0.58 16.10
N THR A 67 -3.76 1.01 16.79
CA THR A 67 -4.56 2.16 16.37
C THR A 67 -3.78 3.47 16.42
N ARG A 68 -2.96 3.67 17.44
CA ARG A 68 -2.11 4.86 17.57
C ARG A 68 -1.06 4.90 16.48
N ARG A 69 -0.46 3.76 16.22
CA ARG A 69 0.54 3.59 15.18
C ARG A 69 -0.07 3.95 13.83
N LEU A 70 -1.27 3.45 13.55
CA LEU A 70 -1.97 3.71 12.31
C LEU A 70 -2.26 5.20 12.13
N GLU A 71 -2.75 5.88 13.17
CA GLU A 71 -2.97 7.32 13.14
C GLU A 71 -1.69 8.09 12.83
N ARG A 72 -0.60 7.71 13.47
CA ARG A 72 0.70 8.36 13.25
C ARG A 72 1.17 8.21 11.81
N PHE A 73 0.99 7.02 11.24
CA PHE A 73 1.40 6.77 9.86
C PHE A 73 0.55 7.54 8.86
N TYR A 74 -0.77 7.57 9.03
CA TYR A 74 -1.63 8.36 8.17
C TYR A 74 -1.28 9.85 8.25
N SER A 75 -1.02 10.34 9.44
CA SER A 75 -0.63 11.74 9.63
C SER A 75 0.70 12.04 8.96
N ALA A 76 1.69 11.17 9.11
CA ALA A 76 3.02 11.36 8.56
C ALA A 76 3.03 11.25 7.02
N LEU A 77 2.29 10.31 6.47
CA LEU A 77 2.25 10.08 5.03
C LEU A 77 1.34 11.06 4.31
N ASN A 78 0.33 11.56 5.01
CA ASN A 78 -0.63 12.54 4.47
C ASN A 78 -1.08 12.17 3.05
N PRO A 79 -1.78 11.04 2.88
CA PRO A 79 -2.08 10.52 1.56
C PRO A 79 -2.97 11.46 0.75
N SER A 80 -2.67 11.59 -0.53
CA SER A 80 -3.43 12.41 -1.47
C SER A 80 -4.49 11.60 -2.22
N ILE A 81 -4.50 10.29 -2.00
CA ILE A 81 -5.48 9.38 -2.57
C ILE A 81 -5.81 8.35 -1.50
N ALA A 82 -6.97 7.71 -1.61
CA ALA A 82 -7.39 6.73 -0.61
C ALA A 82 -6.32 5.64 -0.42
N LEU A 83 -5.91 5.47 0.81
CA LEU A 83 -4.85 4.55 1.21
C LEU A 83 -5.37 3.65 2.32
N ASP A 84 -5.41 2.34 2.05
CA ASP A 84 -5.69 1.33 3.05
C ASP A 84 -4.36 0.82 3.60
N LEU A 85 -4.12 1.10 4.86
CA LEU A 85 -2.84 0.91 5.48
C LEU A 85 -2.95 -0.04 6.67
N PHE A 86 -2.10 -1.05 6.70
CA PHE A 86 -1.95 -1.95 7.83
C PHE A 86 -0.50 -1.88 8.29
N VAL A 87 -0.27 -1.45 9.52
CA VAL A 87 1.08 -1.28 10.05
C VAL A 87 1.28 -2.25 11.20
N TYR A 88 2.09 -3.27 10.98
CA TYR A 88 2.42 -4.29 11.98
C TYR A 88 3.84 -4.14 12.46
N THR A 89 4.08 -4.51 13.72
CA THR A 89 5.46 -4.75 14.17
C THR A 89 5.96 -6.06 13.55
N PRO A 90 7.28 -6.31 13.57
CA PRO A 90 7.80 -7.59 13.06
C PRO A 90 7.17 -8.80 13.73
N GLU A 91 6.91 -8.73 15.04
CA GLU A 91 6.29 -9.82 15.79
C GLU A 91 4.84 -10.03 15.37
N GLU A 92 4.10 -8.93 15.27
CA GLU A 92 2.70 -8.97 14.81
C GLU A 92 2.62 -9.52 13.39
N PHE A 93 3.52 -9.07 12.53
CA PHE A 93 3.52 -9.50 11.14
C PHE A 93 3.77 -11.01 11.03
N ARG A 94 4.70 -11.56 11.80
CA ARG A 94 4.95 -13.00 11.80
C ARG A 94 3.71 -13.77 12.23
N ALA A 95 3.05 -13.33 13.30
CA ALA A 95 1.84 -13.96 13.79
C ALA A 95 0.70 -13.90 12.75
N MET A 96 0.54 -12.74 12.12
CA MET A 96 -0.50 -12.55 11.09
C MET A 96 -0.20 -13.36 9.83
N ALA A 97 1.06 -13.47 9.44
CA ALA A 97 1.46 -14.25 8.28
C ALA A 97 1.18 -15.74 8.47
N GLU A 98 1.22 -16.23 9.70
CA GLU A 98 0.92 -17.62 10.00
C GLU A 98 -0.56 -17.89 10.18
N GLY A 99 -1.26 -17.00 10.88
CA GLY A 99 -2.61 -17.28 11.37
C GLY A 99 -3.74 -16.51 10.73
N ASN A 100 -3.47 -15.48 9.94
CA ASN A 100 -4.52 -14.64 9.37
C ASN A 100 -4.66 -14.88 7.87
N PRO A 101 -5.81 -15.40 7.39
CA PRO A 101 -5.99 -15.69 5.97
C PRO A 101 -5.88 -14.48 5.06
N PHE A 102 -6.34 -13.31 5.53
CA PHE A 102 -6.25 -12.08 4.75
C PHE A 102 -4.79 -11.68 4.52
N VAL A 103 -3.98 -11.67 5.59
CA VAL A 103 -2.57 -11.30 5.48
C VAL A 103 -1.80 -12.33 4.66
N ARG A 104 -2.09 -13.62 4.84
CA ARG A 104 -1.47 -14.67 4.03
C ARG A 104 -1.76 -14.48 2.54
N ALA A 105 -2.99 -14.16 2.19
CA ALA A 105 -3.38 -13.92 0.81
C ALA A 105 -2.68 -12.66 0.27
N ALA A 106 -2.63 -11.59 1.07
CA ALA A 106 -1.96 -10.36 0.69
C ALA A 106 -0.47 -10.58 0.42
N ILE A 107 0.20 -11.36 1.27
CA ILE A 107 1.61 -11.72 1.08
C ILE A 107 1.78 -12.55 -0.19
N GLY A 108 0.95 -13.56 -0.37
CA GLY A 108 1.07 -14.50 -1.49
C GLY A 108 0.82 -13.88 -2.85
N ARG A 109 -0.08 -12.91 -2.92
CA ARG A 109 -0.44 -12.23 -4.17
C ARG A 109 0.18 -10.85 -4.30
N GLY A 110 0.71 -10.33 -3.22
CA GLY A 110 1.26 -9.00 -3.18
C GLY A 110 2.69 -8.92 -3.71
N LYS A 111 3.21 -7.72 -3.68
CA LYS A 111 4.56 -7.44 -4.13
C LYS A 111 5.30 -6.66 -3.07
N VAL A 112 6.50 -7.12 -2.71
CA VAL A 112 7.37 -6.35 -1.82
C VAL A 112 7.88 -5.15 -2.62
N VAL A 113 7.53 -3.96 -2.17
CA VAL A 113 7.91 -2.71 -2.86
C VAL A 113 8.98 -1.94 -2.10
N TYR A 114 9.26 -2.32 -0.86
CA TYR A 114 10.36 -1.76 -0.07
C TYR A 114 10.84 -2.81 0.93
N GLU A 115 12.14 -2.90 1.08
CA GLU A 115 12.75 -3.77 2.09
C GLU A 115 14.08 -3.14 2.50
N ALA A 116 14.22 -2.90 3.80
CA ALA A 116 15.43 -2.31 4.35
C ALA A 116 16.57 -3.31 4.39
#